data_1887031f95c50d11736ad68cbcbe6524
#
_entry.id   1887031f95c50d11736ad68cbcbe6524
#
_cell.length_a   1.000
_cell.length_b   1.000
_cell.length_c   1.000
_cell.angle_alpha   90.00
_cell.angle_beta   90.00
_cell.angle_gamma   90.00
#
_symmetry.space_group_name_H-M   'P 1'
#
loop_
_entity.id
_entity.type
_entity.pdbx_description
1 polymer ?
#
loop_
_entity_poly.entity_id
_entity_poly.type
_entity_poly.pdbx_seq_one_letter_code
_entity_poly.pdbx_strand_id
1 'polypeptide(L)'
;KIVIKKSKLFLNDYNKDIIFIFAINKISLNFDSEENTNFISTKGEIFKIPIKVNWSKNFTTKKKTTEINTKKISIDSFNEGSLIEGKYEYENTLDFFSNRLKTIYKVLDNSIVFESKKSLIKSTPIKYSGNINFKPFNFVININAKKMDLSYFWKNLYLVNELISTKLLLNQNLYGKIFIYSEKVIKNKYFNKIDLNINFEENEINLNNTILYGDKFGELAVYDSVLKSDGGFA
;
A
#
# COMPACT_ATOMS: atom_id res chain seq x y z
N LYS A 1 29.26 -8.30 11.79
CA LYS A 1 28.15 -8.82 10.94
C LYS A 1 27.44 -9.97 11.63
N ILE A 2 26.11 -9.87 11.74
CA ILE A 2 25.24 -10.93 12.32
C ILE A 2 24.32 -11.42 11.21
N VAL A 3 24.10 -12.72 11.13
CA VAL A 3 23.20 -13.34 10.14
C VAL A 3 22.21 -14.25 10.87
N ILE A 4 20.93 -14.03 10.65
CA ILE A 4 19.82 -14.85 11.17
C ILE A 4 19.12 -15.50 9.98
N LYS A 5 18.78 -16.77 10.09
CA LYS A 5 18.09 -17.54 9.04
C LYS A 5 16.84 -18.20 9.58
N LYS A 6 15.85 -18.40 8.71
CA LYS A 6 14.60 -19.15 9.01
C LYS A 6 13.88 -18.64 10.26
N SER A 7 13.43 -17.40 10.22
CA SER A 7 12.69 -16.74 11.31
C SER A 7 11.30 -16.31 10.84
N LYS A 8 10.43 -15.98 11.78
CA LYS A 8 9.13 -15.36 11.49
C LYS A 8 8.96 -14.12 12.36
N LEU A 9 8.45 -13.06 11.74
CA LEU A 9 8.01 -11.85 12.42
C LEU A 9 6.49 -11.79 12.29
N PHE A 10 5.81 -11.58 13.42
CA PHE A 10 4.37 -11.47 13.51
C PHE A 10 4.01 -10.00 13.74
N LEU A 11 3.12 -9.47 12.95
CA LEU A 11 2.44 -8.21 13.24
C LEU A 11 1.06 -8.54 13.77
N ASN A 12 0.80 -8.12 15.01
CA ASN A 12 -0.48 -8.34 15.68
C ASN A 12 -1.19 -7.01 15.90
N ASP A 13 -2.52 -7.04 15.96
CA ASP A 13 -3.33 -5.92 16.41
C ASP A 13 -3.37 -5.84 17.94
N TYR A 14 -4.27 -4.97 18.46
CA TYR A 14 -4.47 -4.80 19.91
C TYR A 14 -5.00 -6.05 20.60
N ASN A 15 -5.85 -6.82 19.91
CA ASN A 15 -6.45 -8.05 20.43
C ASN A 15 -5.50 -9.26 20.34
N LYS A 16 -4.26 -9.03 19.89
CA LYS A 16 -3.23 -10.05 19.58
C LYS A 16 -3.56 -10.90 18.34
N ASP A 17 -4.53 -10.50 17.54
CA ASP A 17 -4.82 -11.13 16.27
C ASP A 17 -3.70 -10.85 15.27
N ILE A 18 -3.30 -11.87 14.53
CA ILE A 18 -2.20 -11.76 13.59
C ILE A 18 -2.69 -11.07 12.32
N ILE A 19 -2.22 -9.82 12.09
CA ILE A 19 -2.51 -9.07 10.86
C ILE A 19 -1.75 -9.69 9.70
N PHE A 20 -0.44 -9.94 9.86
CA PHE A 20 0.36 -10.68 8.89
C PHE A 20 1.60 -11.33 9.52
N ILE A 21 2.14 -12.31 8.79
CA ILE A 21 3.38 -13.01 9.12
C ILE A 21 4.41 -12.71 8.05
N PHE A 22 5.56 -12.19 8.44
CA PHE A 22 6.73 -12.10 7.58
C PHE A 22 7.61 -13.34 7.79
N ALA A 23 7.55 -14.28 6.86
CA ALA A 23 8.41 -15.43 6.85
C ALA A 23 9.81 -15.04 6.34
N ILE A 24 10.79 -14.98 7.21
CA ILE A 24 12.13 -14.47 6.94
C ILE A 24 13.06 -15.63 6.57
N ASN A 25 13.60 -15.60 5.37
CA ASN A 25 14.60 -16.54 4.89
C ASN A 25 16.00 -16.19 5.42
N LYS A 26 16.32 -14.90 5.45
CA LYS A 26 17.62 -14.38 5.89
C LYS A 26 17.53 -12.93 6.31
N ILE A 27 18.13 -12.61 7.47
CA ILE A 27 18.47 -11.25 7.90
C ILE A 27 19.98 -11.13 7.98
N SER A 28 20.52 -10.02 7.52
CA SER A 28 21.92 -9.62 7.71
C SER A 28 21.96 -8.27 8.37
N LEU A 29 22.64 -8.19 9.52
CA LEU A 29 22.89 -6.95 10.25
C LEU A 29 24.37 -6.61 10.11
N ASN A 30 24.67 -5.37 9.78
CA ASN A 30 26.03 -4.87 9.65
C ASN A 30 26.12 -3.46 10.20
N PHE A 31 27.24 -3.13 10.83
CA PHE A 31 27.58 -1.77 11.22
C PHE A 31 28.82 -1.35 10.43
N ASP A 32 28.74 -0.21 9.79
CA ASP A 32 29.83 0.48 9.13
C ASP A 32 30.36 1.57 10.06
N SER A 33 31.58 1.39 10.55
CA SER A 33 32.19 2.33 11.50
C SER A 33 32.70 3.62 10.83
N GLU A 34 33.05 3.56 9.54
CA GLU A 34 33.51 4.74 8.81
C GLU A 34 32.34 5.69 8.53
N GLU A 35 31.24 5.13 8.01
CA GLU A 35 30.01 5.88 7.72
C GLU A 35 29.11 6.06 8.95
N ASN A 36 29.47 5.49 10.09
CA ASN A 36 28.66 5.47 11.32
C ASN A 36 27.20 5.05 11.06
N THR A 37 27.03 3.97 10.31
CA THR A 37 25.75 3.54 9.76
C THR A 37 25.43 2.08 10.07
N ASN A 38 24.24 1.83 10.60
CA ASN A 38 23.67 0.49 10.69
C ASN A 38 22.94 0.11 9.40
N PHE A 39 23.16 -1.12 8.94
CA PHE A 39 22.46 -1.70 7.80
C PHE A 39 21.77 -3.00 8.21
N ILE A 40 20.51 -3.16 7.77
CA ILE A 40 19.76 -4.39 7.86
C ILE A 40 19.29 -4.77 6.46
N SER A 41 19.60 -5.97 6.01
CA SER A 41 19.05 -6.52 4.77
C SER A 41 18.29 -7.80 5.10
N THR A 42 17.03 -7.83 4.69
CA THR A 42 16.12 -8.95 4.95
C THR A 42 15.57 -9.47 3.63
N LYS A 43 15.48 -10.79 3.50
CA LYS A 43 14.77 -11.48 2.41
C LYS A 43 13.75 -12.43 3.04
N GLY A 44 12.54 -12.43 2.52
CA GLY A 44 11.46 -13.28 3.02
C GLY A 44 10.21 -13.18 2.18
N GLU A 45 9.08 -13.56 2.77
CA GLU A 45 7.78 -13.58 2.11
C GLU A 45 6.68 -13.07 3.04
N ILE A 46 5.75 -12.28 2.51
CA ILE A 46 4.49 -11.92 3.14
C ILE A 46 3.37 -12.35 2.20
N PHE A 47 2.39 -13.13 2.67
CA PHE A 47 1.31 -13.69 1.84
C PHE A 47 1.82 -14.39 0.57
N LYS A 48 2.90 -15.18 0.66
CA LYS A 48 3.57 -15.83 -0.50
C LYS A 48 4.11 -14.86 -1.56
N ILE A 49 4.22 -13.57 -1.23
CA ILE A 49 4.86 -12.55 -2.06
C ILE A 49 6.31 -12.41 -1.59
N PRO A 50 7.31 -12.74 -2.41
CA PRO A 50 8.71 -12.56 -2.05
C PRO A 50 9.05 -11.08 -1.89
N ILE A 51 9.66 -10.73 -0.77
CA ILE A 51 10.03 -9.36 -0.41
C ILE A 51 11.50 -9.28 -0.03
N LYS A 52 12.16 -8.26 -0.51
CA LYS A 52 13.48 -7.83 -0.02
C LYS A 52 13.33 -6.47 0.64
N VAL A 53 13.83 -6.35 1.86
CA VAL A 53 13.83 -5.10 2.63
C VAL A 53 15.27 -4.75 2.98
N ASN A 54 15.72 -3.56 2.62
CA ASN A 54 16.97 -2.98 3.08
C ASN A 54 16.63 -1.77 3.96
N TRP A 55 17.20 -1.72 5.14
CA TRP A 55 17.05 -0.59 6.05
C TRP A 55 18.41 -0.08 6.45
N SER A 56 18.56 1.25 6.56
CA SER A 56 19.75 1.88 7.11
C SER A 56 19.42 3.03 8.06
N LYS A 57 20.32 3.28 8.99
CA LYS A 57 20.30 4.45 9.86
C LYS A 57 21.73 4.97 10.02
N ASN A 58 21.97 6.16 9.51
CA ASN A 58 23.19 6.92 9.76
C ASN A 58 23.05 7.72 11.06
N PHE A 59 23.98 7.54 12.00
CA PHE A 59 23.92 8.17 13.31
C PHE A 59 24.45 9.59 13.29
N THR A 60 25.29 9.95 12.32
CA THR A 60 25.85 11.28 12.15
C THR A 60 24.81 12.23 11.54
N THR A 61 24.25 11.85 10.39
CA THR A 61 23.25 12.67 9.68
C THR A 61 21.83 12.50 10.22
N LYS A 62 21.60 11.51 11.10
CA LYS A 62 20.28 11.10 11.60
C LYS A 62 19.32 10.60 10.51
N LYS A 63 19.81 10.38 9.31
CA LYS A 63 19.02 9.89 8.17
C LYS A 63 18.68 8.41 8.34
N LYS A 64 17.44 8.06 8.01
CA LYS A 64 16.96 6.68 7.93
C LYS A 64 16.50 6.39 6.50
N THR A 65 16.82 5.22 5.98
CA THR A 65 16.28 4.78 4.69
C THR A 65 15.67 3.39 4.80
N THR A 66 14.64 3.14 3.99
CA THR A 66 14.05 1.80 3.84
C THR A 66 13.72 1.58 2.38
N GLU A 67 14.28 0.53 1.80
CA GLU A 67 13.93 0.06 0.47
C GLU A 67 13.14 -1.23 0.56
N ILE A 68 12.04 -1.33 -0.16
CA ILE A 68 11.22 -2.54 -0.25
C ILE A 68 11.09 -2.90 -1.73
N ASN A 69 11.47 -4.11 -2.10
CA ASN A 69 11.37 -4.59 -3.46
C ASN A 69 10.54 -5.87 -3.51
N THR A 70 9.55 -5.90 -4.40
CA THR A 70 8.66 -7.05 -4.61
C THR A 70 8.56 -7.36 -6.10
N LYS A 71 9.46 -8.21 -6.61
CA LYS A 71 9.50 -8.54 -8.05
C LYS A 71 8.22 -9.15 -8.57
N LYS A 72 7.55 -9.98 -7.75
CA LYS A 72 6.33 -10.71 -8.14
C LYS A 72 5.19 -9.77 -8.54
N ILE A 73 5.05 -8.63 -7.88
CA ILE A 73 4.00 -7.64 -8.14
C ILE A 73 4.56 -6.32 -8.68
N SER A 74 5.85 -6.30 -9.07
CA SER A 74 6.51 -5.12 -9.66
C SER A 74 6.32 -3.83 -8.86
N ILE A 75 6.52 -3.93 -7.55
CA ILE A 75 6.46 -2.80 -6.62
C ILE A 75 7.83 -2.58 -6.01
N ASP A 76 8.35 -1.37 -6.15
CA ASP A 76 9.55 -0.88 -5.50
C ASP A 76 9.22 0.35 -4.68
N SER A 77 9.61 0.36 -3.42
CA SER A 77 9.36 1.46 -2.50
C SER A 77 10.67 1.92 -1.86
N PHE A 78 10.93 3.20 -1.93
CA PHE A 78 12.05 3.84 -1.25
C PHE A 78 11.52 4.87 -0.27
N ASN A 79 11.89 4.71 1.01
CA ASN A 79 11.52 5.62 2.09
C ASN A 79 12.78 6.30 2.62
N GLU A 80 12.69 7.59 2.82
CA GLU A 80 13.72 8.38 3.46
C GLU A 80 13.12 9.17 4.63
N GLY A 81 13.73 9.04 5.80
CA GLY A 81 13.36 9.80 6.99
C GLY A 81 14.50 10.71 7.41
N SER A 82 14.22 11.99 7.56
CA SER A 82 15.15 13.03 8.04
C SER A 82 14.66 13.60 9.34
N LEU A 83 15.58 13.87 10.26
CA LEU A 83 15.25 14.53 11.53
C LEU A 83 15.24 16.05 11.33
N ILE A 84 14.06 16.66 11.43
CA ILE A 84 13.82 18.09 11.28
C ILE A 84 13.20 18.59 12.58
N GLU A 85 13.81 19.58 13.23
CA GLU A 85 13.31 20.17 14.48
C GLU A 85 12.91 19.13 15.55
N GLY A 86 13.72 18.08 15.69
CA GLY A 86 13.49 17.03 16.69
C GLY A 86 12.44 15.98 16.31
N LYS A 87 11.80 16.10 15.14
CA LYS A 87 10.81 15.13 14.63
C LYS A 87 11.28 14.52 13.31
N TYR A 88 10.95 13.25 13.09
CA TYR A 88 11.19 12.62 11.79
C TYR A 88 10.09 12.98 10.80
N GLU A 89 10.51 13.55 9.68
CA GLU A 89 9.69 13.66 8.47
C GLU A 89 10.13 12.59 7.48
N TYR A 90 9.16 11.95 6.84
CA TYR A 90 9.40 10.86 5.92
C TYR A 90 8.87 11.20 4.53
N GLU A 91 9.67 10.85 3.51
CA GLU A 91 9.26 10.87 2.11
C GLU A 91 9.36 9.45 1.55
N ASN A 92 8.32 9.00 0.87
CA ASN A 92 8.28 7.72 0.15
C ASN A 92 8.20 7.98 -1.35
N THR A 93 8.96 7.22 -2.11
CA THR A 93 8.78 7.06 -3.54
C THR A 93 8.37 5.62 -3.80
N LEU A 94 7.20 5.41 -4.39
CA LEU A 94 6.65 4.12 -4.76
C LEU A 94 6.60 4.02 -6.28
N ASP A 95 7.38 3.11 -6.83
CA ASP A 95 7.34 2.75 -8.25
C ASP A 95 6.51 1.47 -8.43
N PHE A 96 5.49 1.52 -9.28
CA PHE A 96 4.67 0.37 -9.64
C PHE A 96 4.17 0.51 -11.08
N PHE A 97 4.31 -0.54 -11.89
CA PHE A 97 3.83 -0.56 -13.27
C PHE A 97 4.18 0.69 -14.09
N SER A 98 5.41 1.16 -14.03
CA SER A 98 5.88 2.38 -14.71
C SER A 98 5.20 3.68 -14.22
N ASN A 99 4.55 3.66 -13.07
CA ASN A 99 4.06 4.86 -12.40
C ASN A 99 4.93 5.17 -11.20
N ARG A 100 5.00 6.45 -10.84
CA ARG A 100 5.73 6.90 -9.66
C ARG A 100 4.85 7.74 -8.77
N LEU A 101 4.65 7.27 -7.54
CA LEU A 101 3.97 8.00 -6.49
C LEU A 101 5.00 8.54 -5.49
N LYS A 102 4.85 9.80 -5.14
CA LYS A 102 5.62 10.42 -4.06
C LYS A 102 4.68 10.79 -2.93
N THR A 103 5.01 10.35 -1.73
CA THR A 103 4.22 10.50 -0.51
C THR A 103 5.06 11.15 0.56
N ILE A 104 4.51 12.11 1.25
CA ILE A 104 5.03 12.56 2.55
C ILE A 104 4.18 11.96 3.64
N TYR A 105 4.80 11.53 4.74
CA TYR A 105 4.06 10.94 5.84
C TYR A 105 4.70 11.20 7.19
N LYS A 106 3.86 11.15 8.23
CA LYS A 106 4.23 11.26 9.62
C LYS A 106 3.83 10.00 10.36
N VAL A 107 4.74 9.50 11.17
CA VAL A 107 4.48 8.39 12.08
C VAL A 107 4.10 8.97 13.43
N LEU A 108 2.90 8.66 13.88
CA LEU A 108 2.36 8.98 15.21
C LEU A 108 2.43 7.72 16.09
N ASP A 109 2.09 7.84 17.36
CA ASP A 109 2.22 6.71 18.31
C ASP A 109 1.48 5.44 17.85
N ASN A 110 0.31 5.59 17.24
CA ASN A 110 -0.54 4.47 16.84
C ASN A 110 -1.01 4.55 15.38
N SER A 111 -0.47 5.47 14.59
CA SER A 111 -0.91 5.64 13.20
C SER A 111 0.17 6.24 12.30
N ILE A 112 -0.05 6.10 10.99
CA ILE A 112 0.65 6.84 9.95
C ILE A 112 -0.38 7.72 9.25
N VAL A 113 -0.10 9.00 9.12
CA VAL A 113 -0.87 9.93 8.29
C VAL A 113 -0.02 10.31 7.09
N PHE A 114 -0.61 10.27 5.91
CA PHE A 114 0.13 10.50 4.67
C PHE A 114 -0.66 11.32 3.65
N GLU A 115 0.08 11.98 2.78
CA GLU A 115 -0.46 12.68 1.62
C GLU A 115 0.48 12.62 0.41
N SER A 116 -0.07 12.82 -0.77
CA SER A 116 0.69 12.81 -2.02
C SER A 116 1.49 14.08 -2.23
N LYS A 117 2.73 13.91 -2.76
CA LYS A 117 3.61 15.00 -3.20
C LYS A 117 3.98 14.78 -4.66
N LYS A 118 3.38 15.54 -5.61
CA LYS A 118 3.69 15.43 -7.05
C LYS A 118 3.62 14.00 -7.61
N SER A 119 2.53 13.30 -7.36
CA SER A 119 2.32 11.92 -7.81
C SER A 119 1.67 11.88 -9.19
N LEU A 120 2.11 10.94 -10.03
CA LEU A 120 1.65 10.78 -11.39
C LEU A 120 1.28 9.32 -11.67
N ILE A 121 0.14 9.12 -12.33
CA ILE A 121 -0.21 7.86 -12.99
C ILE A 121 -0.26 8.13 -14.50
N LYS A 122 0.63 7.54 -15.29
CA LYS A 122 0.78 7.79 -16.73
C LYS A 122 0.72 9.28 -17.08
N SER A 123 1.55 10.07 -16.47
CA SER A 123 1.61 11.53 -16.66
C SER A 123 0.37 12.30 -16.19
N THR A 124 -0.65 11.65 -15.65
CA THR A 124 -1.81 12.31 -15.05
C THR A 124 -1.56 12.56 -13.58
N PRO A 125 -1.62 13.82 -13.12
CA PRO A 125 -1.50 14.14 -11.71
C PRO A 125 -2.64 13.52 -10.90
N ILE A 126 -2.27 12.87 -9.80
CA ILE A 126 -3.22 12.41 -8.79
C ILE A 126 -2.90 13.01 -7.44
N LYS A 127 -3.93 13.21 -6.64
CA LYS A 127 -3.82 13.56 -5.23
C LYS A 127 -4.37 12.40 -4.42
N TYR A 128 -3.69 12.03 -3.37
CA TYR A 128 -4.19 11.07 -2.41
C TYR A 128 -3.73 11.46 -1.01
N SER A 129 -4.52 11.07 -0.04
CA SER A 129 -4.23 11.23 1.37
C SER A 129 -4.89 10.09 2.14
N GLY A 130 -4.45 9.86 3.35
CA GLY A 130 -5.07 8.85 4.19
C GLY A 130 -4.36 8.68 5.51
N ASN A 131 -4.85 7.69 6.23
CA ASN A 131 -4.26 7.26 7.48
C ASN A 131 -4.30 5.73 7.58
N ILE A 132 -3.33 5.18 8.29
CA ILE A 132 -3.25 3.78 8.67
C ILE A 132 -3.12 3.75 10.18
N ASN A 133 -4.09 3.17 10.87
CA ASN A 133 -4.04 2.94 12.30
C ASN A 133 -3.53 1.52 12.57
N PHE A 134 -2.76 1.34 13.64
CA PHE A 134 -2.17 0.04 13.99
C PHE A 134 -2.98 -0.68 15.08
N LYS A 135 -3.75 0.04 15.86
CA LYS A 135 -4.47 -0.49 17.02
C LYS A 135 -5.83 0.20 17.21
N PRO A 136 -6.96 -0.38 16.75
CA PRO A 136 -7.06 -1.55 15.87
C PRO A 136 -6.50 -1.27 14.47
N PHE A 137 -6.08 -2.32 13.75
CA PHE A 137 -5.56 -2.14 12.41
C PHE A 137 -6.69 -1.75 11.45
N ASN A 138 -6.58 -0.57 10.88
CA ASN A 138 -7.48 -0.10 9.82
C ASN A 138 -6.81 1.00 8.98
N PHE A 139 -7.35 1.22 7.79
CA PHE A 139 -6.87 2.29 6.93
C PHE A 139 -8.02 3.01 6.23
N VAL A 140 -7.78 4.29 5.92
CA VAL A 140 -8.64 5.09 5.04
C VAL A 140 -7.75 5.79 4.01
N ILE A 141 -8.07 5.61 2.73
CA ILE A 141 -7.32 6.20 1.62
C ILE A 141 -8.31 6.96 0.73
N ASN A 142 -8.03 8.23 0.46
CA ASN A 142 -8.78 9.07 -0.46
C ASN A 142 -7.90 9.36 -1.68
N ILE A 143 -8.38 9.07 -2.88
CA ILE A 143 -7.69 9.29 -4.14
C ILE A 143 -8.54 10.19 -5.02
N ASN A 144 -7.97 11.33 -5.44
CA ASN A 144 -8.62 12.30 -6.30
C ASN A 144 -7.83 12.47 -7.59
N ALA A 145 -8.46 12.25 -8.73
CA ALA A 145 -7.87 12.41 -10.04
C ALA A 145 -8.71 13.35 -10.90
N LYS A 146 -8.08 14.35 -11.56
CA LYS A 146 -8.78 15.16 -12.57
C LYS A 146 -9.19 14.34 -13.78
N LYS A 147 -8.37 13.33 -14.12
CA LYS A 147 -8.63 12.40 -15.23
C LYS A 147 -8.17 11.00 -14.85
N MET A 148 -8.94 9.98 -15.23
CA MET A 148 -8.58 8.58 -15.01
C MET A 148 -8.77 7.78 -16.29
N ASP A 149 -7.75 7.01 -16.66
CA ASP A 149 -7.79 6.06 -17.77
C ASP A 149 -8.19 4.67 -17.26
N LEU A 150 -9.46 4.32 -17.37
CA LEU A 150 -9.97 3.02 -16.95
C LEU A 150 -9.35 1.86 -17.74
N SER A 151 -8.93 2.08 -18.99
CA SER A 151 -8.31 1.02 -19.79
C SER A 151 -6.98 0.56 -19.17
N TYR A 152 -6.31 1.45 -18.48
CA TYR A 152 -5.09 1.12 -17.74
C TYR A 152 -5.38 0.26 -16.51
N PHE A 153 -6.44 0.58 -15.79
CA PHE A 153 -6.88 -0.22 -14.65
C PHE A 153 -7.20 -1.66 -15.08
N TRP A 154 -7.99 -1.81 -16.14
CA TRP A 154 -8.35 -3.13 -16.69
C TRP A 154 -7.14 -3.94 -17.14
N LYS A 155 -6.13 -3.31 -17.73
CA LYS A 155 -4.90 -3.99 -18.16
C LYS A 155 -4.06 -4.53 -17.01
N ASN A 156 -4.24 -3.99 -15.81
CA ASN A 156 -3.50 -4.39 -14.61
C ASN A 156 -4.33 -5.20 -13.62
N LEU A 157 -5.49 -5.72 -14.03
CA LEU A 157 -6.34 -6.57 -13.18
C LEU A 157 -5.62 -7.83 -12.69
N TYR A 158 -4.59 -8.30 -13.41
CA TYR A 158 -3.80 -9.42 -12.95
C TYR A 158 -3.17 -9.18 -11.58
N LEU A 159 -2.82 -7.94 -11.24
CA LEU A 159 -2.33 -7.60 -9.90
C LEU A 159 -3.42 -7.83 -8.85
N VAL A 160 -4.64 -7.38 -9.12
CA VAL A 160 -5.77 -7.57 -8.22
C VAL A 160 -6.01 -9.06 -8.01
N ASN A 161 -6.00 -9.84 -9.10
CA ASN A 161 -6.11 -11.30 -9.01
C ASN A 161 -4.97 -11.93 -8.20
N GLU A 162 -3.72 -11.47 -8.37
CA GLU A 162 -2.59 -11.94 -7.58
C GLU A 162 -2.76 -11.60 -6.09
N LEU A 163 -3.19 -10.38 -5.77
CA LEU A 163 -3.44 -9.95 -4.39
C LEU A 163 -4.61 -10.69 -3.74
N ILE A 164 -5.63 -11.05 -4.51
CA ILE A 164 -6.74 -11.91 -4.06
C ILE A 164 -6.24 -13.35 -3.85
N SER A 165 -5.52 -13.92 -4.84
CA SER A 165 -5.02 -15.30 -4.77
C SER A 165 -4.05 -15.54 -3.62
N THR A 166 -3.29 -14.52 -3.24
CA THR A 166 -2.41 -14.56 -2.06
C THR A 166 -3.16 -14.32 -0.75
N LYS A 167 -4.48 -14.10 -0.79
CA LYS A 167 -5.34 -13.73 0.35
C LYS A 167 -4.95 -12.42 1.04
N LEU A 168 -4.17 -11.56 0.38
CA LEU A 168 -3.78 -10.28 0.96
C LEU A 168 -4.97 -9.35 1.08
N LEU A 169 -5.77 -9.23 0.03
CA LEU A 169 -6.96 -8.36 0.03
C LEU A 169 -8.16 -8.98 0.74
N LEU A 170 -8.18 -10.29 0.90
CA LEU A 170 -9.24 -11.05 1.59
C LEU A 170 -8.72 -11.59 2.94
N ASN A 171 -7.94 -10.79 3.66
CA ASN A 171 -7.45 -11.13 4.99
C ASN A 171 -8.51 -10.75 6.03
N GLN A 172 -8.84 -11.70 6.92
CA GLN A 172 -9.84 -11.48 7.99
C GLN A 172 -9.52 -10.30 8.92
N ASN A 173 -8.26 -9.89 9.00
CA ASN A 173 -7.80 -8.78 9.83
C ASN A 173 -7.54 -7.50 9.01
N LEU A 174 -7.99 -7.46 7.75
CA LEU A 174 -7.88 -6.30 6.91
C LEU A 174 -9.17 -5.49 6.95
N TYR A 175 -9.12 -4.36 7.63
CA TYR A 175 -10.20 -3.38 7.70
C TYR A 175 -9.77 -2.10 7.02
N GLY A 176 -10.63 -1.53 6.19
CA GLY A 176 -10.30 -0.25 5.59
C GLY A 176 -11.24 0.21 4.49
N LYS A 177 -11.00 1.43 4.05
CA LYS A 177 -11.78 2.07 2.99
C LYS A 177 -10.88 2.76 2.00
N ILE A 178 -11.17 2.61 0.72
CA ILE A 178 -10.53 3.38 -0.35
C ILE A 178 -11.62 4.11 -1.12
N PHE A 179 -11.52 5.42 -1.15
CA PHE A 179 -12.39 6.30 -1.94
C PHE A 179 -11.62 6.80 -3.15
N ILE A 180 -12.14 6.57 -4.36
CA ILE A 180 -11.52 7.00 -5.60
C ILE A 180 -12.49 7.87 -6.37
N TYR A 181 -12.20 9.15 -6.44
CA TYR A 181 -12.97 10.10 -7.22
C TYR A 181 -12.21 10.53 -8.47
N SER A 182 -12.88 10.56 -9.62
CA SER A 182 -12.33 11.13 -10.85
C SER A 182 -13.35 12.05 -11.50
N GLU A 183 -12.93 13.31 -11.73
CA GLU A 183 -13.77 14.31 -12.43
C GLU A 183 -14.05 13.92 -13.87
N LYS A 184 -13.13 13.18 -14.50
CA LYS A 184 -13.26 12.76 -15.89
C LYS A 184 -12.64 11.38 -16.11
N VAL A 185 -13.42 10.48 -16.69
CA VAL A 185 -12.94 9.20 -17.20
C VAL A 185 -12.59 9.35 -18.69
N ILE A 186 -11.42 8.91 -19.09
CA ILE A 186 -10.95 8.94 -20.47
C ILE A 186 -10.82 7.54 -21.04
N LYS A 187 -10.90 7.41 -22.37
CA LYS A 187 -10.85 6.14 -23.09
C LYS A 187 -11.96 5.15 -22.67
N ASN A 188 -13.09 5.69 -22.24
CA ASN A 188 -14.29 4.95 -21.93
C ASN A 188 -15.48 5.57 -22.69
N LYS A 189 -16.37 4.71 -23.23
CA LYS A 189 -17.53 5.16 -24.00
C LYS A 189 -18.80 5.29 -23.15
N TYR A 190 -18.78 4.74 -21.94
CA TYR A 190 -19.97 4.61 -21.10
C TYR A 190 -19.94 5.58 -19.93
N PHE A 191 -18.79 5.69 -19.26
CA PHE A 191 -18.66 6.52 -18.05
C PHE A 191 -17.78 7.73 -18.30
N ASN A 192 -18.22 8.87 -17.81
CA ASN A 192 -17.49 10.14 -17.89
C ASN A 192 -16.89 10.58 -16.55
N LYS A 193 -17.47 10.13 -15.42
CA LYS A 193 -17.05 10.42 -14.05
C LYS A 193 -17.26 9.19 -13.18
N ILE A 194 -16.46 9.01 -12.14
CA ILE A 194 -16.62 7.92 -11.16
C ILE A 194 -16.43 8.42 -9.74
N ASP A 195 -17.19 7.82 -8.84
CA ASP A 195 -17.04 7.87 -7.39
C ASP A 195 -17.05 6.42 -6.88
N LEU A 196 -15.86 5.86 -6.68
CA LEU A 196 -15.66 4.45 -6.34
C LEU A 196 -15.35 4.32 -4.86
N ASN A 197 -16.15 3.53 -4.16
CA ASN A 197 -15.99 3.18 -2.77
C ASN A 197 -15.61 1.70 -2.65
N ILE A 198 -14.45 1.40 -2.05
CA ILE A 198 -13.99 0.04 -1.81
C ILE A 198 -13.86 -0.14 -0.30
N ASN A 199 -14.64 -1.04 0.27
CA ASN A 199 -14.58 -1.36 1.68
C ASN A 199 -14.00 -2.76 1.88
N PHE A 200 -13.14 -2.90 2.87
CA PHE A 200 -12.50 -4.15 3.28
C PHE A 200 -12.96 -4.48 4.69
N GLU A 201 -13.63 -5.59 4.87
CA GLU A 201 -14.17 -6.04 6.16
C GLU A 201 -14.20 -7.57 6.21
N GLU A 202 -13.58 -8.18 7.23
CA GLU A 202 -13.74 -9.61 7.57
C GLU A 202 -13.69 -10.59 6.38
N ASN A 203 -12.64 -10.59 5.59
CA ASN A 203 -12.50 -11.41 4.35
C ASN A 203 -13.42 -10.99 3.20
N GLU A 204 -14.06 -9.84 3.29
CA GLU A 204 -14.96 -9.34 2.27
C GLU A 204 -14.42 -8.05 1.66
N ILE A 205 -14.70 -7.89 0.38
CA ILE A 205 -14.55 -6.60 -0.31
C ILE A 205 -15.91 -6.24 -0.86
N ASN A 206 -16.40 -5.05 -0.55
CA ASN A 206 -17.62 -4.52 -1.14
C ASN A 206 -17.40 -3.18 -1.83
N LEU A 207 -18.23 -2.90 -2.82
CA LEU A 207 -18.23 -1.66 -3.61
C LEU A 207 -19.50 -0.83 -3.36
N ASN A 208 -20.16 -1.05 -2.23
CA ASN A 208 -21.39 -0.35 -1.90
C ASN A 208 -21.20 1.17 -1.89
N ASN A 209 -22.21 1.89 -2.35
CA ASN A 209 -22.18 3.33 -2.56
C ASN A 209 -21.19 3.81 -3.64
N THR A 210 -20.76 2.93 -4.54
CA THR A 210 -20.05 3.33 -5.76
C THR A 210 -21.04 3.91 -6.76
N ILE A 211 -20.72 5.07 -7.36
CA ILE A 211 -21.53 5.71 -8.39
C ILE A 211 -20.69 5.91 -9.65
N LEU A 212 -21.23 5.42 -10.77
CA LEU A 212 -20.64 5.60 -12.08
C LEU A 212 -21.57 6.50 -12.91
N TYR A 213 -21.04 7.59 -13.40
CA TYR A 213 -21.82 8.60 -14.15
C TYR A 213 -21.59 8.44 -15.65
N GLY A 214 -22.66 8.46 -16.43
CA GLY A 214 -22.61 8.35 -17.87
C GLY A 214 -23.50 9.38 -18.56
N ASP A 215 -23.02 9.93 -19.69
CA ASP A 215 -23.75 10.96 -20.43
C ASP A 215 -25.10 10.49 -21.01
N LYS A 216 -25.19 9.19 -21.33
CA LYS A 216 -26.35 8.65 -22.05
C LYS A 216 -27.35 7.91 -21.16
N PHE A 217 -26.95 7.41 -20.02
CA PHE A 217 -27.80 6.59 -19.15
C PHE A 217 -27.91 7.13 -17.72
N GLY A 218 -27.33 8.32 -17.44
CA GLY A 218 -27.40 8.92 -16.12
C GLY A 218 -26.42 8.27 -15.14
N GLU A 219 -26.90 7.82 -13.99
CA GLU A 219 -26.10 7.28 -12.90
C GLU A 219 -26.36 5.77 -12.74
N LEU A 220 -25.29 5.03 -12.50
CA LEU A 220 -25.34 3.63 -12.08
C LEU A 220 -24.76 3.55 -10.66
N ALA A 221 -25.61 3.24 -9.70
CA ALA A 221 -25.20 3.02 -8.33
C ALA A 221 -25.04 1.53 -8.03
N VAL A 222 -24.02 1.18 -7.27
CA VAL A 222 -23.72 -0.20 -6.88
C VAL A 222 -24.19 -0.42 -5.44
N TYR A 223 -25.05 -1.41 -5.26
CA TYR A 223 -25.57 -1.84 -3.96
C TYR A 223 -25.33 -3.34 -3.79
N ASP A 224 -25.20 -3.78 -2.54
CA ASP A 224 -25.11 -5.20 -2.15
C ASP A 224 -24.05 -6.03 -2.88
N SER A 225 -22.96 -5.36 -3.30
CA SER A 225 -21.85 -6.02 -3.95
C SER A 225 -20.90 -6.60 -2.91
N VAL A 226 -20.66 -7.89 -2.96
CA VAL A 226 -19.73 -8.56 -2.04
C VAL A 226 -18.85 -9.53 -2.80
N LEU A 227 -17.54 -9.39 -2.64
CA LEU A 227 -16.56 -10.40 -3.01
C LEU A 227 -16.04 -11.04 -1.74
N LYS A 228 -16.30 -12.35 -1.56
CA LYS A 228 -15.86 -13.14 -0.41
C LYS A 228 -14.78 -14.14 -0.82
N SER A 229 -13.90 -14.46 0.13
CA SER A 229 -13.11 -15.67 0.03
C SER A 229 -14.00 -16.84 0.41
N ASP A 230 -14.32 -17.71 -0.54
CA ASP A 230 -14.94 -18.99 -0.21
C ASP A 230 -14.03 -19.71 0.78
N GLY A 231 -14.57 -19.99 1.98
CA GLY A 231 -13.83 -20.49 3.15
C GLY A 231 -13.27 -21.91 3.03
N GLY A 232 -12.86 -22.27 1.85
CA GLY A 232 -12.19 -23.51 1.55
C GLY A 232 -10.71 -23.32 1.38
N PHE A 233 -9.96 -23.37 2.54
CA PHE A 233 -8.62 -23.99 2.49
C PHE A 233 -8.09 -24.10 3.92
N ALA A 234 -8.13 -25.33 4.42
CA ALA A 234 -7.28 -25.78 5.51
C ALA A 234 -5.81 -25.73 5.10
#